data_5f1f38862d9c6ce8e7be099012d2f73e
#
_entry.id   5f1f38862d9c6ce8e7be099012d2f73e
#
_cell.length_a   1.000
_cell.length_b   1.000
_cell.length_c   1.000
_cell.angle_alpha   90.00
_cell.angle_beta   90.00
_cell.angle_gamma   90.00
#
_symmetry.space_group_name_H-M   'P 1'
#
loop_
_entity.id
_entity.type
_entity.pdbx_description
1 polymer ?
#
loop_
_entity_poly.entity_id
_entity_poly.type
_entity_poly.pdbx_seq_one_letter_code
_entity_poly.pdbx_strand_id
1 'polypeptide(L)'
;MAEHRQLQRAALLDAARSLLTEGGMEALTFPALAARTGLARSSVYEYFRSRAAVVEVLCEVDFPLWAAEIEAGMGSCDTAAGRIEAYVRGQLALAGDPRHRAVAAISALELDEAARERIRAAHGKLVGLVVQALEDLGHEQPRLAAVLLQGIVEAAVRRAEQSAARGPAESPEVVADAAVALALHGLGRR
;
A
#
# COMPACT_ATOMS: atom_id res chain seq x y z
N MET A 1 -5.44 11.40 -30.38
CA MET A 1 -4.17 11.98 -29.84
C MET A 1 -4.12 11.86 -28.32
N ALA A 2 -5.10 12.36 -27.56
CA ALA A 2 -5.10 12.28 -26.08
C ALA A 2 -5.16 10.82 -25.57
N GLU A 3 -6.01 9.99 -26.13
CA GLU A 3 -6.19 8.59 -25.76
C GLU A 3 -4.89 7.76 -25.96
N HIS A 4 -4.24 7.92 -27.09
CA HIS A 4 -2.96 7.27 -27.37
C HIS A 4 -1.88 7.67 -26.34
N ARG A 5 -1.85 8.95 -25.97
CA ARG A 5 -0.91 9.46 -24.96
C ARG A 5 -1.19 8.88 -23.57
N GLN A 6 -2.47 8.70 -23.22
CA GLN A 6 -2.87 8.05 -21.96
C GLN A 6 -2.47 6.58 -21.93
N LEU A 7 -2.69 5.85 -23.02
CA LEU A 7 -2.27 4.44 -23.14
C LEU A 7 -0.76 4.28 -23.01
N GLN A 8 0.03 5.14 -23.66
CA GLN A 8 1.48 5.12 -23.52
C GLN A 8 1.95 5.46 -22.10
N ARG A 9 1.28 6.43 -21.43
CA ARG A 9 1.58 6.76 -20.04
C ARG A 9 1.28 5.59 -19.11
N ALA A 10 0.16 4.90 -19.31
CA ALA A 10 -0.19 3.71 -18.55
C ALA A 10 0.84 2.59 -18.75
N ALA A 11 1.24 2.31 -19.99
CA ALA A 11 2.26 1.32 -20.30
C ALA A 11 3.63 1.65 -19.64
N LEU A 12 4.01 2.93 -19.60
CA LEU A 12 5.23 3.36 -18.89
C LEU A 12 5.13 3.15 -17.38
N LEU A 13 3.97 3.39 -16.76
CA LEU A 13 3.76 3.13 -15.34
C LEU A 13 3.78 1.63 -15.03
N ASP A 14 3.18 0.78 -15.88
CA ASP A 14 3.25 -0.68 -15.72
C ASP A 14 4.67 -1.21 -15.85
N ALA A 15 5.43 -0.72 -16.82
CA ALA A 15 6.85 -1.02 -16.97
C ALA A 15 7.65 -0.57 -15.74
N ALA A 16 7.33 0.59 -15.17
CA ALA A 16 7.98 1.11 -13.97
C ALA A 16 7.70 0.22 -12.75
N ARG A 17 6.45 -0.22 -12.53
CA ARG A 17 6.09 -1.17 -11.45
C ARG A 17 6.90 -2.47 -11.56
N SER A 18 7.00 -3.01 -12.77
CA SER A 18 7.78 -4.23 -13.01
C SER A 18 9.26 -4.04 -12.70
N LEU A 19 9.87 -2.96 -13.17
CA LEU A 19 11.28 -2.64 -12.89
C LEU A 19 11.54 -2.45 -11.40
N LEU A 20 10.67 -1.73 -10.70
CA LEU A 20 10.77 -1.52 -9.26
C LEU A 20 10.67 -2.84 -8.48
N THR A 21 9.80 -3.75 -8.91
CA THR A 21 9.65 -5.07 -8.29
C THR A 21 10.89 -5.95 -8.53
N GLU A 22 11.51 -5.85 -9.70
CA GLU A 22 12.66 -6.68 -10.09
C GLU A 22 13.97 -6.23 -9.44
N GLY A 23 14.21 -4.93 -9.33
CA GLY A 23 15.50 -4.42 -8.86
C GLY A 23 15.46 -3.04 -8.21
N GLY A 24 14.31 -2.64 -7.69
CA GLY A 24 14.15 -1.37 -6.98
C GLY A 24 14.48 -0.15 -7.84
N MET A 25 14.91 0.93 -7.18
CA MET A 25 15.27 2.19 -7.87
C MET A 25 16.42 2.06 -8.86
N GLU A 26 17.33 1.14 -8.62
CA GLU A 26 18.48 0.92 -9.52
C GLU A 26 18.03 0.38 -10.89
N ALA A 27 16.98 -0.46 -10.92
CA ALA A 27 16.40 -0.97 -12.15
C ALA A 27 15.55 0.08 -12.89
N LEU A 28 14.97 1.04 -12.17
CA LEU A 28 14.12 2.08 -12.75
C LEU A 28 14.98 3.12 -13.49
N THR A 29 15.30 2.85 -14.73
CA THR A 29 16.04 3.77 -15.61
C THR A 29 15.22 4.10 -16.86
N PHE A 30 15.43 5.29 -17.45
CA PHE A 30 14.72 5.69 -18.66
C PHE A 30 15.05 4.78 -19.87
N PRO A 31 16.30 4.31 -20.06
CA PRO A 31 16.56 3.28 -21.06
C PRO A 31 15.79 1.98 -20.84
N ALA A 32 15.64 1.52 -19.59
CA ALA A 32 14.88 0.32 -19.27
C ALA A 32 13.37 0.51 -19.51
N LEU A 33 12.82 1.67 -19.16
CA LEU A 33 11.44 2.04 -19.46
C LEU A 33 11.18 2.06 -20.97
N ALA A 34 12.08 2.69 -21.75
CA ALA A 34 11.99 2.76 -23.19
C ALA A 34 12.03 1.35 -23.82
N ALA A 35 12.96 0.50 -23.39
CA ALA A 35 13.08 -0.88 -23.87
C ALA A 35 11.83 -1.71 -23.57
N ARG A 36 11.24 -1.57 -22.36
CA ARG A 36 10.02 -2.30 -21.96
C ARG A 36 8.78 -1.89 -22.73
N THR A 37 8.68 -0.62 -23.11
CA THR A 37 7.48 -0.05 -23.76
C THR A 37 7.61 0.04 -25.27
N GLY A 38 8.78 -0.23 -25.83
CA GLY A 38 9.06 -0.05 -27.26
C GLY A 38 9.13 1.42 -27.69
N LEU A 39 9.22 2.35 -26.75
CA LEU A 39 9.32 3.79 -27.03
C LEU A 39 10.76 4.21 -27.24
N ALA A 40 10.97 5.30 -28.00
CA ALA A 40 12.26 5.96 -28.04
C ALA A 40 12.59 6.57 -26.66
N ARG A 41 13.87 6.56 -26.28
CA ARG A 41 14.31 7.15 -25.00
C ARG A 41 13.89 8.62 -24.86
N SER A 42 13.93 9.39 -25.93
CA SER A 42 13.48 10.79 -25.96
C SER A 42 12.00 10.92 -25.63
N SER A 43 11.17 9.97 -26.07
CA SER A 43 9.74 9.97 -25.77
C SER A 43 9.43 9.75 -24.31
N VAL A 44 10.25 8.97 -23.57
CA VAL A 44 10.07 8.80 -22.12
C VAL A 44 10.21 10.15 -21.38
N TYR A 45 11.15 10.99 -21.81
CA TYR A 45 11.36 12.34 -21.25
C TYR A 45 10.18 13.30 -21.49
N GLU A 46 9.33 13.02 -22.47
CA GLU A 46 8.09 13.79 -22.69
C GLU A 46 7.02 13.51 -21.64
N TYR A 47 7.08 12.32 -20.98
CA TYR A 47 6.15 11.90 -19.95
C TYR A 47 6.67 12.19 -18.54
N PHE A 48 7.95 12.00 -18.30
CA PHE A 48 8.55 12.11 -16.97
C PHE A 48 9.87 12.86 -17.00
N ARG A 49 10.03 13.81 -16.07
CA ARG A 49 11.24 14.63 -15.98
C ARG A 49 12.40 13.90 -15.28
N SER A 50 12.08 12.98 -14.38
CA SER A 50 13.03 12.24 -13.56
C SER A 50 12.45 10.89 -13.10
N ARG A 51 13.30 10.03 -12.56
CA ARG A 51 12.85 8.76 -11.92
C ARG A 51 11.94 9.04 -10.73
N ALA A 52 12.26 10.04 -9.93
CA ALA A 52 11.42 10.49 -8.82
C ALA A 52 10.01 10.89 -9.29
N ALA A 53 9.89 11.61 -10.42
CA ALA A 53 8.60 11.96 -11.00
C ALA A 53 7.79 10.73 -11.47
N VAL A 54 8.44 9.65 -11.89
CA VAL A 54 7.75 8.38 -12.19
C VAL A 54 7.17 7.78 -10.92
N VAL A 55 7.96 7.73 -9.83
CA VAL A 55 7.52 7.19 -8.54
C VAL A 55 6.40 8.04 -7.94
N GLU A 56 6.50 9.36 -8.01
CA GLU A 56 5.46 10.28 -7.55
C GLU A 56 4.12 9.99 -8.22
N VAL A 57 4.13 9.85 -9.56
CA VAL A 57 2.92 9.51 -10.31
C VAL A 57 2.41 8.11 -9.97
N LEU A 58 3.29 7.13 -9.76
CA LEU A 58 2.87 5.80 -9.29
C LEU A 58 2.15 5.89 -7.93
N CYS A 59 2.70 6.64 -6.99
CA CYS A 59 2.07 6.86 -5.69
C CYS A 59 0.70 7.55 -5.84
N GLU A 60 0.61 8.58 -6.69
CA GLU A 60 -0.66 9.28 -6.95
C GLU A 60 -1.75 8.38 -7.53
N VAL A 61 -1.37 7.38 -8.33
CA VAL A 61 -2.32 6.45 -8.97
C VAL A 61 -2.61 5.26 -8.06
N ASP A 62 -1.59 4.65 -7.49
CA ASP A 62 -1.71 3.34 -6.83
C ASP A 62 -2.24 3.45 -5.39
N PHE A 63 -1.81 4.43 -4.60
CA PHE A 63 -2.28 4.57 -3.22
C PHE A 63 -3.79 4.77 -3.09
N PRO A 64 -4.46 5.61 -3.91
CA PRO A 64 -5.92 5.71 -3.86
C PRO A 64 -6.64 4.41 -4.24
N LEU A 65 -6.10 3.64 -5.20
CA LEU A 65 -6.68 2.35 -5.59
C LEU A 65 -6.59 1.33 -4.45
N TRP A 66 -5.44 1.22 -3.81
CA TRP A 66 -5.23 0.33 -2.67
C TRP A 66 -6.10 0.73 -1.47
N ALA A 67 -6.22 2.04 -1.21
CA ALA A 67 -7.13 2.53 -0.18
C ALA A 67 -8.59 2.17 -0.49
N ALA A 68 -9.01 2.28 -1.76
CA ALA A 68 -10.36 1.93 -2.18
C ALA A 68 -10.65 0.42 -2.06
N GLU A 69 -9.66 -0.45 -2.31
CA GLU A 69 -9.80 -1.90 -2.11
C GLU A 69 -10.06 -2.24 -0.64
N ILE A 70 -9.29 -1.65 0.28
CA ILE A 70 -9.50 -1.84 1.73
C ILE A 70 -10.86 -1.28 2.15
N GLU A 71 -11.23 -0.08 1.69
CA GLU A 71 -12.53 0.55 1.94
C GLU A 71 -13.68 -0.35 1.47
N ALA A 72 -13.58 -0.92 0.26
CA ALA A 72 -14.58 -1.83 -0.28
C ALA A 72 -14.69 -3.11 0.57
N GLY A 73 -13.55 -3.68 0.99
CA GLY A 73 -13.51 -4.83 1.89
C GLY A 73 -14.19 -4.56 3.23
N MET A 74 -13.93 -3.39 3.83
CA MET A 74 -14.61 -2.96 5.06
C MET A 74 -16.11 -2.75 4.84
N GLY A 75 -16.48 -2.12 3.71
CA GLY A 75 -17.88 -1.82 3.38
C GLY A 75 -18.73 -3.06 3.10
N SER A 76 -18.12 -4.20 2.77
CA SER A 76 -18.82 -5.47 2.58
C SER A 76 -19.15 -6.21 3.89
N CYS A 77 -18.70 -5.69 5.05
CA CYS A 77 -18.88 -6.32 6.34
C CYS A 77 -20.07 -5.70 7.10
N ASP A 78 -20.99 -6.52 7.57
CA ASP A 78 -22.19 -6.10 8.31
C ASP A 78 -21.86 -5.65 9.75
N THR A 79 -20.77 -6.14 10.33
CA THR A 79 -20.41 -5.86 11.72
C THR A 79 -19.19 -4.94 11.85
N ALA A 80 -19.15 -4.15 12.91
CA ALA A 80 -18.00 -3.30 13.20
C ALA A 80 -16.70 -4.12 13.42
N ALA A 81 -16.80 -5.26 14.09
CA ALA A 81 -15.67 -6.18 14.26
C ALA A 81 -15.18 -6.73 12.90
N GLY A 82 -16.11 -7.12 12.02
CA GLY A 82 -15.79 -7.57 10.66
C GLY A 82 -15.08 -6.47 9.84
N ARG A 83 -15.48 -5.20 9.99
CA ARG A 83 -14.80 -4.08 9.33
C ARG A 83 -13.37 -3.91 9.82
N ILE A 84 -13.11 -4.05 11.13
CA ILE A 84 -11.74 -3.99 11.68
C ILE A 84 -10.92 -5.18 11.19
N GLU A 85 -11.48 -6.39 11.17
CA GLU A 85 -10.82 -7.57 10.61
C GLU A 85 -10.47 -7.36 9.13
N ALA A 86 -11.41 -6.87 8.31
CA ALA A 86 -11.19 -6.59 6.89
C ALA A 86 -10.08 -5.54 6.68
N TYR A 87 -10.03 -4.51 7.52
CA TYR A 87 -8.95 -3.52 7.50
C TYR A 87 -7.59 -4.17 7.77
N VAL A 88 -7.46 -4.95 8.85
CA VAL A 88 -6.19 -5.60 9.23
C VAL A 88 -5.72 -6.55 8.11
N ARG A 89 -6.62 -7.41 7.62
CA ARG A 89 -6.30 -8.36 6.55
C ARG A 89 -5.97 -7.65 5.24
N GLY A 90 -6.70 -6.60 4.89
CA GLY A 90 -6.44 -5.80 3.70
C GLY A 90 -5.07 -5.13 3.73
N GLN A 91 -4.67 -4.55 4.86
CA GLN A 91 -3.34 -3.95 5.03
C GLN A 91 -2.21 -5.00 4.92
N LEU A 92 -2.39 -6.19 5.49
CA LEU A 92 -1.41 -7.27 5.42
C LEU A 92 -1.31 -7.87 4.01
N ALA A 93 -2.44 -8.06 3.32
CA ALA A 93 -2.46 -8.52 1.94
C ALA A 93 -1.74 -7.53 1.01
N LEU A 94 -2.01 -6.22 1.21
CA LEU A 94 -1.37 -5.16 0.46
C LEU A 94 0.15 -5.12 0.69
N ALA A 95 0.59 -5.25 1.94
CA ALA A 95 2.02 -5.33 2.27
C ALA A 95 2.69 -6.58 1.68
N GLY A 96 1.93 -7.65 1.45
CA GLY A 96 2.37 -8.85 0.73
C GLY A 96 2.55 -8.64 -0.78
N ASP A 97 1.89 -7.65 -1.38
CA ASP A 97 2.01 -7.37 -2.81
C ASP A 97 3.40 -6.79 -3.14
N PRO A 98 4.17 -7.43 -4.03
CA PRO A 98 5.49 -6.93 -4.44
C PRO A 98 5.44 -5.52 -5.03
N ARG A 99 4.35 -5.14 -5.71
CA ARG A 99 4.17 -3.82 -6.32
C ARG A 99 4.04 -2.75 -5.25
N HIS A 100 3.19 -3.01 -4.24
CA HIS A 100 3.03 -2.11 -3.10
C HIS A 100 4.34 -1.92 -2.35
N ARG A 101 5.05 -3.01 -2.03
CA ARG A 101 6.33 -2.94 -1.32
C ARG A 101 7.38 -2.13 -2.07
N ALA A 102 7.49 -2.33 -3.39
CA ALA A 102 8.43 -1.59 -4.22
C ALA A 102 8.13 -0.08 -4.20
N VAL A 103 6.88 0.31 -4.36
CA VAL A 103 6.46 1.73 -4.33
C VAL A 103 6.58 2.32 -2.92
N ALA A 104 6.17 1.59 -1.88
CA ALA A 104 6.24 2.05 -0.49
C ALA A 104 7.68 2.28 -0.02
N ALA A 105 8.61 1.36 -0.34
CA ALA A 105 10.02 1.49 0.04
C ALA A 105 10.68 2.75 -0.54
N ILE A 106 10.28 3.14 -1.75
CA ILE A 106 10.87 4.28 -2.46
C ILE A 106 10.21 5.59 -2.02
N SER A 107 8.92 5.58 -1.76
CA SER A 107 8.18 6.77 -1.33
C SER A 107 8.74 7.37 -0.04
N ALA A 108 9.30 6.53 0.83
CA ALA A 108 9.93 6.98 2.07
C ALA A 108 11.22 7.80 1.85
N LEU A 109 11.89 7.62 0.72
CA LEU A 109 13.24 8.16 0.48
C LEU A 109 13.27 9.32 -0.51
N GLU A 110 12.41 9.35 -1.52
CA GLU A 110 12.54 10.23 -2.70
C GLU A 110 11.37 11.21 -2.92
N LEU A 111 10.30 11.13 -2.15
CA LEU A 111 9.15 12.02 -2.34
C LEU A 111 9.36 13.38 -1.67
N ASP A 112 8.89 14.43 -2.35
CA ASP A 112 8.78 15.75 -1.76
C ASP A 112 7.67 15.81 -0.67
N GLU A 113 7.63 16.90 0.08
CA GLU A 113 6.67 17.05 1.19
C GLU A 113 5.22 17.09 0.69
N ALA A 114 4.96 17.65 -0.49
CA ALA A 114 3.62 17.72 -1.06
C ALA A 114 3.10 16.33 -1.45
N ALA A 115 3.96 15.47 -2.03
CA ALA A 115 3.63 14.08 -2.36
C ALA A 115 3.40 13.25 -1.08
N ARG A 116 4.24 13.43 -0.04
CA ARG A 116 4.04 12.79 1.27
C ARG A 116 2.72 13.20 1.91
N GLU A 117 2.31 14.46 1.79
CA GLU A 117 1.03 14.93 2.33
C GLU A 117 -0.16 14.30 1.59
N ARG A 118 -0.10 14.18 0.27
CA ARG A 118 -1.15 13.47 -0.51
C ARG A 118 -1.29 12.00 -0.08
N ILE A 119 -0.18 11.32 0.17
CA ILE A 119 -0.18 9.94 0.68
C ILE A 119 -0.78 9.89 2.09
N ARG A 120 -0.37 10.81 2.98
CA ARG A 120 -0.94 10.91 4.33
C ARG A 120 -2.45 11.16 4.30
N ALA A 121 -2.93 12.00 3.40
CA ALA A 121 -4.35 12.26 3.21
C ALA A 121 -5.13 11.01 2.78
N ALA A 122 -4.57 10.22 1.84
CA ALA A 122 -5.18 8.95 1.43
C ALA A 122 -5.25 7.93 2.58
N HIS A 123 -4.17 7.80 3.37
CA HIS A 123 -4.17 6.98 4.58
C HIS A 123 -5.13 7.51 5.66
N GLY A 124 -5.24 8.82 5.80
CA GLY A 124 -6.14 9.46 6.75
C GLY A 124 -7.61 9.07 6.54
N LYS A 125 -8.02 8.84 5.29
CA LYS A 125 -9.36 8.35 4.98
C LYS A 125 -9.60 6.94 5.57
N LEU A 126 -8.65 6.03 5.39
CA LEU A 126 -8.74 4.67 5.95
C LEU A 126 -8.76 4.68 7.49
N VAL A 127 -7.93 5.52 8.10
CA VAL A 127 -7.95 5.71 9.55
C VAL A 127 -9.32 6.22 10.02
N GLY A 128 -9.95 7.12 9.27
CA GLY A 128 -11.31 7.60 9.55
C GLY A 128 -12.34 6.48 9.57
N LEU A 129 -12.27 5.54 8.62
CA LEU A 129 -13.17 4.36 8.59
C LEU A 129 -12.93 3.42 9.78
N VAL A 130 -11.68 3.25 10.20
CA VAL A 130 -11.36 2.47 11.40
C VAL A 130 -11.89 3.14 12.66
N VAL A 131 -11.72 4.46 12.80
CA VAL A 131 -12.29 5.22 13.93
C VAL A 131 -13.80 5.03 14.00
N GLN A 132 -14.51 5.14 12.87
CA GLN A 132 -15.95 4.91 12.82
C GLN A 132 -16.32 3.47 13.23
N ALA A 133 -15.60 2.46 12.76
CA ALA A 133 -15.85 1.08 13.18
C ALA A 133 -15.63 0.87 14.69
N LEU A 134 -14.64 1.54 15.29
CA LEU A 134 -14.38 1.51 16.72
C LEU A 134 -15.47 2.25 17.53
N GLU A 135 -16.00 3.36 17.00
CA GLU A 135 -17.16 4.06 17.58
C GLU A 135 -18.40 3.15 17.57
N ASP A 136 -18.65 2.46 16.44
CA ASP A 136 -19.76 1.52 16.31
C ASP A 136 -19.64 0.29 17.24
N LEU A 137 -18.39 -0.07 17.64
CA LEU A 137 -18.12 -1.06 18.67
C LEU A 137 -18.34 -0.52 20.10
N GLY A 138 -18.57 0.78 20.26
CA GLY A 138 -18.69 1.43 21.57
C GLY A 138 -17.35 1.61 22.29
N HIS A 139 -16.23 1.68 21.56
CA HIS A 139 -14.93 1.87 22.19
C HIS A 139 -14.80 3.27 22.80
N GLU A 140 -14.37 3.37 24.07
CA GLU A 140 -14.31 4.65 24.79
C GLU A 140 -13.34 5.67 24.19
N GLN A 141 -12.27 5.20 23.55
CA GLN A 141 -11.20 6.02 22.96
C GLN A 141 -10.89 5.58 21.51
N PRO A 142 -11.81 5.78 20.55
CA PRO A 142 -11.69 5.20 19.21
C PRO A 142 -10.46 5.72 18.44
N ARG A 143 -10.12 6.99 18.58
CA ARG A 143 -8.94 7.58 17.92
C ARG A 143 -7.63 7.01 18.44
N LEU A 144 -7.50 6.86 19.76
CA LEU A 144 -6.32 6.22 20.36
C LEU A 144 -6.23 4.76 19.97
N ALA A 145 -7.35 4.03 20.00
CA ALA A 145 -7.40 2.64 19.57
C ALA A 145 -7.01 2.47 18.09
N ALA A 146 -7.43 3.38 17.20
CA ALA A 146 -7.03 3.36 15.80
C ALA A 146 -5.50 3.54 15.63
N VAL A 147 -4.86 4.42 16.39
CA VAL A 147 -3.39 4.57 16.39
C VAL A 147 -2.69 3.30 16.86
N LEU A 148 -3.18 2.68 17.94
CA LEU A 148 -2.62 1.43 18.45
C LEU A 148 -2.83 0.27 17.48
N LEU A 149 -4.01 0.20 16.84
CA LEU A 149 -4.29 -0.78 15.80
C LEU A 149 -3.33 -0.64 14.61
N GLN A 150 -3.03 0.58 14.21
CA GLN A 150 -2.02 0.83 13.17
C GLN A 150 -0.66 0.26 13.58
N GLY A 151 -0.24 0.42 14.84
CA GLY A 151 0.99 -0.17 15.36
C GLY A 151 0.98 -1.71 15.32
N ILE A 152 -0.15 -2.35 15.59
CA ILE A 152 -0.33 -3.81 15.45
C ILE A 152 -0.15 -4.22 13.99
N VAL A 153 -0.81 -3.53 13.06
CA VAL A 153 -0.69 -3.79 11.61
C VAL A 153 0.76 -3.66 11.15
N GLU A 154 1.45 -2.59 11.50
CA GLU A 154 2.85 -2.37 11.13
C GLU A 154 3.78 -3.46 11.69
N ALA A 155 3.55 -3.90 12.93
CA ALA A 155 4.31 -4.99 13.52
C ALA A 155 4.05 -6.32 12.79
N ALA A 156 2.81 -6.60 12.43
CA ALA A 156 2.42 -7.78 11.68
C ALA A 156 3.01 -7.78 10.26
N VAL A 157 3.00 -6.64 9.55
CA VAL A 157 3.65 -6.46 8.25
C VAL A 157 5.14 -6.77 8.34
N ARG A 158 5.85 -6.14 9.28
CA ARG A 158 7.28 -6.42 9.49
C ARG A 158 7.55 -7.89 9.82
N ARG A 159 6.67 -8.54 10.58
CA ARG A 159 6.80 -9.97 10.89
C ARG A 159 6.62 -10.85 9.65
N ALA A 160 5.61 -10.58 8.84
CA ALA A 160 5.36 -11.30 7.59
C ALA A 160 6.54 -11.18 6.61
N GLU A 161 7.12 -9.99 6.47
CA GLU A 161 8.31 -9.75 5.64
C GLU A 161 9.54 -10.52 6.15
N GLN A 162 9.77 -10.54 7.45
CA GLN A 162 10.89 -11.29 8.06
C GLN A 162 10.73 -12.80 7.90
N SER A 163 9.50 -13.32 7.99
CA SER A 163 9.20 -14.74 7.79
C SER A 163 9.46 -15.16 6.33
N ALA A 164 9.08 -14.34 5.37
CA ALA A 164 9.37 -14.57 3.96
C ALA A 164 10.89 -14.62 3.65
N ALA A 165 11.71 -13.90 4.40
CA ALA A 165 13.16 -13.83 4.21
C ALA A 165 13.93 -14.99 4.89
N ARG A 166 13.37 -15.61 5.96
CA ARG A 166 14.07 -16.59 6.81
C ARG A 166 13.57 -18.03 6.68
N GLY A 167 12.57 -18.30 5.84
CA GLY A 167 11.92 -19.61 5.69
C GLY A 167 10.61 -19.73 6.51
N PRO A 168 9.83 -20.80 6.30
CA PRO A 168 8.42 -20.87 6.69
C PRO A 168 8.21 -21.13 8.19
N ALA A 169 8.61 -20.20 9.04
CA ALA A 169 8.28 -20.30 10.47
C ALA A 169 6.80 -19.97 10.76
N GLU A 170 6.23 -19.01 10.01
CA GLU A 170 4.82 -18.62 10.12
C GLU A 170 4.30 -18.17 8.76
N SER A 171 3.14 -18.68 8.33
CA SER A 171 2.52 -18.21 7.10
C SER A 171 1.95 -16.79 7.26
N PRO A 172 1.79 -16.01 6.17
CA PRO A 172 1.14 -14.70 6.24
C PRO A 172 -0.26 -14.75 6.86
N GLU A 173 -1.00 -15.84 6.65
CA GLU A 173 -2.32 -16.06 7.24
C GLU A 173 -2.25 -16.20 8.76
N VAL A 174 -1.27 -16.94 9.29
CA VAL A 174 -1.07 -17.09 10.74
C VAL A 174 -0.75 -15.74 11.38
N VAL A 175 0.07 -14.92 10.72
CA VAL A 175 0.37 -13.56 11.20
C VAL A 175 -0.88 -12.67 11.17
N ALA A 176 -1.69 -12.78 10.11
CA ALA A 176 -2.94 -12.03 9.97
C ALA A 176 -3.95 -12.44 11.05
N ASP A 177 -4.14 -13.73 11.29
CA ASP A 177 -5.05 -14.25 12.31
C ASP A 177 -4.63 -13.79 13.71
N ALA A 178 -3.34 -13.83 14.00
CA ALA A 178 -2.80 -13.33 15.29
C ALA A 178 -3.01 -11.83 15.45
N ALA A 179 -2.80 -11.04 14.39
CA ALA A 179 -3.01 -9.59 14.42
C ALA A 179 -4.50 -9.25 14.62
N VAL A 180 -5.42 -9.93 13.94
CA VAL A 180 -6.87 -9.79 14.10
C VAL A 180 -7.30 -10.17 15.51
N ALA A 181 -6.85 -11.32 16.02
CA ALA A 181 -7.17 -11.77 17.38
C ALA A 181 -6.69 -10.77 18.43
N LEU A 182 -5.48 -10.23 18.28
CA LEU A 182 -4.94 -9.22 19.17
C LEU A 182 -5.75 -7.91 19.11
N ALA A 183 -6.12 -7.48 17.91
CA ALA A 183 -6.88 -6.26 17.69
C ALA A 183 -8.29 -6.32 18.30
N LEU A 184 -8.98 -7.46 18.17
CA LEU A 184 -10.38 -7.61 18.61
C LEU A 184 -10.53 -8.12 20.04
N HIS A 185 -9.57 -8.90 20.54
CA HIS A 185 -9.70 -9.60 21.82
C HIS A 185 -8.57 -9.32 22.81
N GLY A 186 -7.52 -8.58 22.40
CA GLY A 186 -6.35 -8.32 23.24
C GLY A 186 -5.53 -9.59 23.51
N LEU A 187 -4.68 -9.55 24.55
CA LEU A 187 -3.78 -10.65 24.92
C LEU A 187 -4.45 -11.74 25.80
N GLY A 188 -5.70 -11.50 26.22
CA GLY A 188 -6.43 -12.44 27.07
C GLY A 188 -6.85 -13.68 26.29
N ARG A 189 -6.50 -14.88 26.79
CA ARG A 189 -7.17 -16.11 26.34
C ARG A 189 -8.63 -16.04 26.77
N ARG A 190 -9.54 -16.14 25.84
CA ARG A 190 -10.92 -16.58 26.11
C ARG A 190 -11.02 -18.07 25.94
#